data_95e130fcb072fd2b7f6dfb0583a9f14f
#
_entry.id   95e130fcb072fd2b7f6dfb0583a9f14f
#
_cell.length_a   1.000
_cell.length_b   1.000
_cell.length_c   1.000
_cell.angle_alpha   90.00
_cell.angle_beta   90.00
_cell.angle_gamma   90.00
#
_symmetry.space_group_name_H-M   'P 1'
#
loop_
_entity.id
_entity.type
_entity.pdbx_description
1 polymer ?
#
loop_
_entity_poly.entity_id
_entity_poly.type
_entity_poly.pdbx_seq_one_letter_code
_entity_poly.pdbx_strand_id
1 'polypeptide(L)'
;MWKKKERWTAAALLLAMVVVTGLCWYILYIRQQFYDEGTRNLLETYEQVDKSFSIFSRSNWNMLNEWGKSLQAANEEGLAEERLRSYEAEREIWRYSSVYLFNENCEYWSIRGKHEKVDHLWTAFEEMYRTGKPTVSSYIMRSGERRVVYAAPIAPVEIDGTTYTSLAVSYRNKTIEELIGGSAYGGQSDCYIIHPDGDVMLSEEPKSEIEDWMDNLFDYLQKCAQVDAGTLTRARQDVAEGRSGSLSCWLEGKSYYLVYQPVGFQDLSIVGIVGRDVVDSGMRKIQNATILLLAGLFFCAGIVLVHGVRTDARLRVEEKERALRQEGEARQQMEDLANTDGLTGLYNERYFDALLKENELNRTPFVLFYLDLDRFKPVNDRYGHDVGDQLLKEVASRLRGCVRESDAVFRIGGDEFALIVNGAVTEGFCKSRVEKIKAAIREPYRLKDAEVQVGTSCGCAVYPCDSDDVRAIRILADHRMYEDKQRSGRSCE
;
A
#
# COMPACT_ATOMS: atom_id res chain seq x y z
N MET A 1 25.62 -6.10 14.91
CA MET A 1 24.18 -5.78 15.05
C MET A 1 23.71 -4.65 14.12
N TRP A 2 24.40 -3.54 13.99
CA TRP A 2 24.05 -2.39 13.13
C TRP A 2 23.91 -2.78 11.64
N LYS A 3 24.83 -3.55 11.07
CA LYS A 3 24.79 -4.02 9.67
C LYS A 3 23.57 -4.88 9.30
N LYS A 4 22.92 -5.54 10.26
CA LYS A 4 21.72 -6.35 9.98
C LYS A 4 20.46 -5.49 9.88
N LYS A 5 20.38 -4.41 10.67
CA LYS A 5 19.28 -3.43 10.64
C LYS A 5 19.28 -2.64 9.33
N GLU A 6 20.47 -2.21 8.87
CA GLU A 6 20.63 -1.53 7.58
C GLU A 6 20.28 -2.43 6.38
N ARG A 7 20.53 -3.73 6.47
CA ARG A 7 20.12 -4.69 5.44
C ARG A 7 18.60 -4.86 5.33
N TRP A 8 17.89 -4.89 6.45
CA TRP A 8 16.42 -4.99 6.44
C TRP A 8 15.75 -3.71 5.97
N THR A 9 16.26 -2.55 6.35
CA THR A 9 15.75 -1.25 5.85
C THR A 9 16.06 -1.09 4.36
N ALA A 10 17.22 -1.47 3.89
CA ALA A 10 17.58 -1.46 2.47
C ALA A 10 16.70 -2.44 1.67
N ALA A 11 16.46 -3.64 2.17
CA ALA A 11 15.59 -4.62 1.53
C ALA A 11 14.13 -4.15 1.47
N ALA A 12 13.61 -3.50 2.53
CA ALA A 12 12.28 -2.92 2.55
C ALA A 12 12.13 -1.75 1.56
N LEU A 13 13.14 -0.88 1.46
CA LEU A 13 13.18 0.22 0.49
C LEU A 13 13.25 -0.30 -0.94
N LEU A 14 14.05 -1.33 -1.20
CA LEU A 14 14.17 -1.96 -2.50
C LEU A 14 12.86 -2.64 -2.92
N LEU A 15 12.19 -3.33 -2.00
CA LEU A 15 10.87 -3.91 -2.23
C LEU A 15 9.82 -2.82 -2.53
N ALA A 16 9.80 -1.74 -1.76
CA ALA A 16 8.91 -0.60 -2.00
C ALA A 16 9.15 0.03 -3.38
N MET A 17 10.40 0.19 -3.79
CA MET A 17 10.77 0.71 -5.11
C MET A 17 10.30 -0.21 -6.24
N VAL A 18 10.49 -1.53 -6.11
CA VAL A 18 10.01 -2.53 -7.10
C VAL A 18 8.49 -2.50 -7.21
N VAL A 19 7.78 -2.37 -6.10
CA VAL A 19 6.31 -2.30 -6.10
C VAL A 19 5.82 -0.99 -6.74
N VAL A 20 6.44 0.15 -6.43
CA VAL A 20 6.07 1.44 -7.03
C VAL A 20 6.33 1.44 -8.54
N THR A 21 7.48 0.94 -8.99
CA THR A 21 7.78 0.83 -10.43
C THR A 21 6.85 -0.13 -11.15
N GLY A 22 6.54 -1.28 -10.53
CA GLY A 22 5.55 -2.22 -11.04
C GLY A 22 4.15 -1.63 -11.15
N LEU A 23 3.74 -0.82 -10.17
CA LEU A 23 2.46 -0.11 -10.17
C LEU A 23 2.39 0.94 -11.29
N CYS A 24 3.45 1.75 -11.45
CA CYS A 24 3.53 2.73 -12.53
C CYS A 24 3.46 2.05 -13.90
N TRP A 25 4.20 0.95 -14.08
CA TRP A 25 4.16 0.17 -15.32
C TRP A 25 2.76 -0.43 -15.56
N TYR A 26 2.11 -0.97 -14.52
CA TYR A 26 0.76 -1.52 -14.60
C TYR A 26 -0.27 -0.45 -14.99
N ILE A 27 -0.19 0.76 -14.43
CA ILE A 27 -1.08 1.87 -14.78
C ILE A 27 -0.90 2.27 -16.24
N LEU A 28 0.33 2.36 -16.73
CA LEU A 28 0.62 2.67 -18.14
C LEU A 28 0.12 1.56 -19.08
N TYR A 29 0.34 0.29 -18.71
CA TYR A 29 -0.13 -0.87 -19.45
C TYR A 29 -1.66 -0.91 -19.56
N ILE A 30 -2.36 -0.74 -18.44
CA ILE A 30 -3.83 -0.71 -18.42
C ILE A 30 -4.36 0.47 -19.25
N ARG A 31 -3.72 1.64 -19.17
CA ARG A 31 -4.10 2.81 -19.98
C ARG A 31 -4.00 2.52 -21.47
N GLN A 32 -2.94 1.86 -21.91
CA GLN A 32 -2.77 1.47 -23.31
C GLN A 32 -3.83 0.46 -23.75
N GLN A 33 -4.10 -0.55 -22.94
CA GLN A 33 -5.11 -1.57 -23.22
C GLN A 33 -6.51 -0.95 -23.41
N PHE A 34 -6.89 0.00 -22.55
CA PHE A 34 -8.20 0.66 -22.68
C PHE A 34 -8.27 1.59 -23.89
N TYR A 35 -7.16 2.23 -24.27
CA TYR A 35 -7.08 2.99 -25.52
C TYR A 35 -7.34 2.07 -26.74
N ASP A 36 -6.63 0.94 -26.78
CA ASP A 36 -6.73 -0.01 -27.90
C ASP A 36 -8.13 -0.65 -27.95
N GLU A 37 -8.72 -0.99 -26.82
CA GLU A 37 -10.08 -1.53 -26.73
C GLU A 37 -11.14 -0.48 -27.07
N GLY A 38 -10.99 0.74 -26.56
CA GLY A 38 -11.90 1.85 -26.83
C GLY A 38 -11.93 2.22 -28.32
N THR A 39 -10.78 2.33 -28.95
CA THR A 39 -10.69 2.60 -30.40
C THR A 39 -11.21 1.43 -31.24
N ARG A 40 -10.99 0.19 -30.83
CA ARG A 40 -11.54 -1.00 -31.48
C ARG A 40 -13.07 -1.02 -31.43
N ASN A 41 -13.65 -0.78 -30.26
CA ASN A 41 -15.12 -0.72 -30.09
C ASN A 41 -15.75 0.37 -30.96
N LEU A 42 -15.07 1.53 -31.12
CA LEU A 42 -15.49 2.57 -32.02
C LEU A 42 -15.46 2.08 -33.47
N LEU A 43 -14.36 1.47 -33.91
CA LEU A 43 -14.22 0.96 -35.25
C LEU A 43 -15.27 -0.11 -35.59
N GLU A 44 -15.53 -1.05 -34.67
CA GLU A 44 -16.56 -2.08 -34.83
C GLU A 44 -17.98 -1.46 -34.94
N THR A 45 -18.26 -0.43 -34.15
CA THR A 45 -19.53 0.29 -34.20
C THR A 45 -19.67 0.98 -35.55
N TYR A 46 -18.64 1.66 -36.02
CA TYR A 46 -18.66 2.35 -37.28
C TYR A 46 -18.63 1.43 -38.51
N GLU A 47 -18.14 0.19 -38.38
CA GLU A 47 -18.35 -0.83 -39.42
C GLU A 47 -19.84 -1.19 -39.60
N GLN A 48 -20.62 -1.17 -38.51
CA GLN A 48 -22.08 -1.33 -38.62
C GLN A 48 -22.74 -0.12 -39.25
N VAL A 49 -22.28 1.10 -38.95
CA VAL A 49 -22.74 2.34 -39.59
C VAL A 49 -22.45 2.29 -41.09
N ASP A 50 -21.23 1.87 -41.47
CA ASP A 50 -20.87 1.70 -42.89
C ASP A 50 -21.82 0.74 -43.60
N LYS A 51 -22.08 -0.43 -43.01
CA LYS A 51 -23.02 -1.41 -43.57
C LYS A 51 -24.43 -0.83 -43.77
N SER A 52 -24.95 -0.12 -42.74
CA SER A 52 -26.26 0.51 -42.77
C SER A 52 -26.31 1.61 -43.84
N PHE A 53 -25.30 2.48 -43.88
CA PHE A 53 -25.18 3.55 -44.87
C PHE A 53 -25.04 3.01 -46.29
N SER A 54 -24.22 1.98 -46.47
CA SER A 54 -24.04 1.31 -47.78
C SER A 54 -25.35 0.67 -48.29
N ILE A 55 -26.11 0.00 -47.43
CA ILE A 55 -27.42 -0.58 -47.77
C ILE A 55 -28.41 0.53 -48.12
N PHE A 56 -28.47 1.58 -47.31
CA PHE A 56 -29.36 2.70 -47.56
C PHE A 56 -29.03 3.40 -48.90
N SER A 57 -27.75 3.65 -49.16
CA SER A 57 -27.29 4.29 -50.40
C SER A 57 -27.61 3.43 -51.63
N ARG A 58 -27.35 2.13 -51.60
CA ARG A 58 -27.72 1.21 -52.70
C ARG A 58 -29.23 1.17 -52.92
N SER A 59 -30.01 1.17 -51.85
CA SER A 59 -31.48 1.18 -51.98
C SER A 59 -31.97 2.44 -52.70
N ASN A 60 -31.40 3.61 -52.33
CA ASN A 60 -31.73 4.86 -52.99
C ASN A 60 -31.34 4.85 -54.48
N TRP A 61 -30.16 4.40 -54.84
CA TRP A 61 -29.73 4.34 -56.23
C TRP A 61 -30.55 3.33 -57.03
N ASN A 62 -30.94 2.20 -56.46
CA ASN A 62 -31.84 1.27 -57.12
C ASN A 62 -33.22 1.90 -57.33
N MET A 63 -33.75 2.60 -56.35
CA MET A 63 -35.01 3.36 -56.49
C MET A 63 -34.91 4.39 -57.60
N LEU A 64 -33.85 5.24 -57.57
CA LEU A 64 -33.64 6.28 -58.61
C LEU A 64 -33.51 5.68 -60.05
N ASN A 65 -32.82 4.55 -60.16
CA ASN A 65 -32.69 3.84 -61.42
C ASN A 65 -34.04 3.33 -61.97
N GLU A 66 -34.85 2.70 -61.09
CA GLU A 66 -36.19 2.23 -61.49
C GLU A 66 -37.13 3.42 -61.77
N TRP A 67 -37.05 4.51 -61.04
CA TRP A 67 -37.80 5.71 -61.30
C TRP A 67 -37.34 6.40 -62.62
N GLY A 68 -36.02 6.39 -62.86
CA GLY A 68 -35.48 6.88 -64.11
C GLY A 68 -36.02 6.18 -65.35
N LYS A 69 -36.11 4.84 -65.34
CA LYS A 69 -36.72 4.04 -66.40
C LYS A 69 -38.23 4.34 -66.57
N SER A 70 -38.95 4.41 -65.39
CA SER A 70 -40.38 4.74 -65.44
C SER A 70 -40.64 6.15 -65.88
N LEU A 71 -39.76 7.11 -65.58
CA LEU A 71 -39.85 8.50 -66.06
C LEU A 71 -39.55 8.62 -67.49
N GLN A 72 -38.57 7.85 -68.04
CA GLN A 72 -38.32 7.80 -69.51
C GLN A 72 -39.54 7.33 -70.26
N ALA A 73 -40.18 6.22 -69.80
CA ALA A 73 -41.40 5.74 -70.44
C ALA A 73 -42.54 6.82 -70.43
N ALA A 74 -42.72 7.49 -69.29
CA ALA A 74 -43.69 8.58 -69.20
C ALA A 74 -43.33 9.81 -70.02
N ASN A 75 -42.06 10.08 -70.25
CA ASN A 75 -41.60 11.17 -71.13
C ASN A 75 -41.95 10.94 -72.63
N GLU A 76 -41.87 9.69 -73.10
CA GLU A 76 -42.28 9.30 -74.42
C GLU A 76 -43.80 9.47 -74.62
N GLU A 77 -44.57 9.39 -73.54
CA GLU A 77 -46.01 9.63 -73.54
C GLU A 77 -46.42 11.12 -73.27
N GLY A 78 -45.44 11.98 -72.95
CA GLY A 78 -45.69 13.36 -72.55
C GLY A 78 -46.19 13.53 -71.13
N LEU A 79 -46.01 12.50 -70.25
CA LEU A 79 -46.52 12.44 -68.89
C LEU A 79 -45.43 12.57 -67.85
N ALA A 80 -44.25 13.05 -68.20
CA ALA A 80 -43.10 13.11 -67.32
C ALA A 80 -43.35 13.91 -66.00
N GLU A 81 -44.02 15.07 -66.09
CA GLU A 81 -44.35 15.89 -64.95
C GLU A 81 -45.33 15.19 -63.98
N GLU A 82 -46.34 14.50 -64.51
CA GLU A 82 -47.30 13.74 -63.69
C GLU A 82 -46.60 12.59 -62.95
N ARG A 83 -45.67 11.93 -63.60
CA ARG A 83 -44.88 10.86 -63.00
C ARG A 83 -43.99 11.41 -61.87
N LEU A 84 -43.35 12.54 -62.06
CA LEU A 84 -42.59 13.21 -61.01
C LEU A 84 -43.47 13.62 -59.85
N ARG A 85 -44.66 14.09 -60.04
CA ARG A 85 -45.65 14.39 -59.01
C ARG A 85 -46.06 13.14 -58.25
N SER A 86 -46.14 11.97 -58.86
CA SER A 86 -46.43 10.70 -58.18
C SER A 86 -45.29 10.33 -57.29
N TYR A 87 -44.03 10.53 -57.66
CA TYR A 87 -42.89 10.30 -56.79
C TYR A 87 -42.96 11.20 -55.52
N GLU A 88 -43.29 12.48 -55.68
CA GLU A 88 -43.45 13.38 -54.53
C GLU A 88 -44.55 12.91 -53.57
N ALA A 89 -45.60 12.24 -54.06
CA ALA A 89 -46.65 11.65 -53.21
C ALA A 89 -46.11 10.45 -52.35
N GLU A 90 -45.08 9.76 -52.79
CA GLU A 90 -44.42 8.67 -52.10
C GLU A 90 -43.43 9.15 -51.01
N ARG A 91 -43.25 10.46 -50.86
CA ARG A 91 -42.28 11.10 -49.96
C ARG A 91 -42.36 10.60 -48.51
N GLU A 92 -43.56 10.41 -47.99
CA GLU A 92 -43.75 9.94 -46.61
C GLU A 92 -43.30 8.47 -46.42
N ILE A 93 -43.48 7.64 -47.45
CA ILE A 93 -43.08 6.24 -47.44
C ILE A 93 -41.56 6.11 -47.42
N TRP A 94 -40.88 6.87 -48.31
CA TRP A 94 -39.43 6.79 -48.47
C TRP A 94 -38.67 7.79 -47.60
N ARG A 95 -39.39 8.66 -46.88
CA ARG A 95 -38.86 9.68 -45.95
C ARG A 95 -37.91 10.70 -46.57
N TYR A 96 -37.84 10.85 -47.87
CA TYR A 96 -37.07 11.91 -48.51
C TYR A 96 -37.76 13.27 -48.43
N SER A 97 -37.00 14.35 -48.63
CA SER A 97 -37.49 15.73 -48.53
C SER A 97 -38.05 16.26 -49.83
N SER A 98 -37.39 15.98 -50.93
CA SER A 98 -37.76 16.47 -52.25
C SER A 98 -37.13 15.63 -53.37
N VAL A 99 -37.75 15.64 -54.54
CA VAL A 99 -37.26 15.05 -55.80
C VAL A 99 -36.81 16.18 -56.70
N TYR A 100 -35.72 15.98 -57.47
CA TYR A 100 -35.12 16.92 -58.35
C TYR A 100 -34.71 16.22 -59.62
N LEU A 101 -34.82 16.99 -60.78
CA LEU A 101 -34.08 16.68 -61.96
C LEU A 101 -32.97 17.70 -62.15
N PHE A 102 -31.81 17.28 -62.65
CA PHE A 102 -30.66 18.14 -62.90
C PHE A 102 -30.13 17.92 -64.33
N ASN A 103 -29.44 18.92 -64.83
CA ASN A 103 -28.64 18.81 -66.03
C ASN A 103 -27.23 19.39 -65.88
N GLU A 104 -26.36 19.16 -66.87
CA GLU A 104 -24.96 19.61 -66.81
C GLU A 104 -24.81 21.15 -66.85
N ASN A 105 -25.88 21.89 -67.22
CA ASN A 105 -25.89 23.33 -67.24
C ASN A 105 -26.26 23.99 -65.93
N CYS A 106 -26.22 23.25 -64.81
CA CYS A 106 -26.61 23.70 -63.48
C CYS A 106 -28.10 24.05 -63.32
N GLU A 107 -28.95 23.56 -64.23
CA GLU A 107 -30.38 23.80 -64.18
C GLU A 107 -31.04 22.63 -63.46
N TYR A 108 -31.98 22.93 -62.57
CA TYR A 108 -32.75 21.90 -61.86
C TYR A 108 -34.25 22.20 -61.91
N TRP A 109 -35.01 21.15 -61.93
CA TRP A 109 -36.44 21.16 -61.73
C TRP A 109 -36.84 20.54 -60.41
N SER A 110 -37.80 21.19 -59.76
CA SER A 110 -38.43 20.62 -58.57
C SER A 110 -39.94 20.95 -58.60
N ILE A 111 -40.74 20.13 -57.91
CA ILE A 111 -42.19 20.36 -57.77
C ILE A 111 -42.51 21.72 -57.16
N ARG A 112 -41.65 22.22 -56.30
CA ARG A 112 -41.85 23.46 -55.55
C ARG A 112 -41.34 24.71 -56.27
N GLY A 113 -40.29 24.58 -57.01
CA GLY A 113 -39.59 25.70 -57.62
C GLY A 113 -39.41 25.56 -59.14
N LYS A 114 -40.30 24.90 -59.84
CA LYS A 114 -40.40 24.54 -61.22
C LYS A 114 -39.10 24.50 -62.06
N HIS A 115 -38.37 25.55 -62.23
CA HIS A 115 -37.14 25.60 -63.03
C HIS A 115 -36.22 26.67 -62.37
N GLU A 116 -35.10 26.25 -61.81
CA GLU A 116 -34.14 27.16 -61.21
C GLU A 116 -32.74 26.80 -61.68
N LYS A 117 -31.79 27.74 -61.54
CA LYS A 117 -30.38 27.56 -61.83
C LYS A 117 -29.55 27.76 -60.59
N VAL A 118 -28.62 26.87 -60.37
CA VAL A 118 -27.59 27.02 -59.31
C VAL A 118 -26.33 27.65 -59.91
N ASP A 119 -25.56 28.36 -59.12
CA ASP A 119 -24.38 29.07 -59.60
C ASP A 119 -23.30 28.12 -60.15
N HIS A 120 -23.20 26.93 -59.55
CA HIS A 120 -22.27 25.86 -59.97
C HIS A 120 -22.81 24.50 -59.53
N LEU A 121 -22.40 23.45 -60.22
CA LEU A 121 -22.64 22.07 -59.79
C LEU A 121 -21.74 21.74 -58.62
N TRP A 122 -22.24 20.89 -57.74
CA TRP A 122 -21.39 20.29 -56.69
C TRP A 122 -20.39 19.31 -57.34
N THR A 123 -19.18 19.24 -56.81
CA THR A 123 -18.09 18.40 -57.30
C THR A 123 -18.53 16.94 -57.54
N ALA A 124 -19.35 16.40 -56.66
CA ALA A 124 -19.89 15.05 -56.77
C ALA A 124 -20.82 14.88 -58.00
N PHE A 125 -21.60 15.92 -58.41
CA PHE A 125 -22.44 15.90 -59.61
C PHE A 125 -21.59 16.04 -60.89
N GLU A 126 -20.54 16.86 -60.86
CA GLU A 126 -19.61 16.94 -61.98
C GLU A 126 -18.96 15.59 -62.27
N GLU A 127 -18.56 14.88 -61.16
CA GLU A 127 -18.00 13.54 -61.29
C GLU A 127 -19.02 12.52 -61.78
N MET A 128 -20.28 12.59 -61.34
CA MET A 128 -21.35 11.73 -61.77
C MET A 128 -21.54 11.87 -63.28
N TYR A 129 -21.58 13.10 -63.81
CA TYR A 129 -21.71 13.34 -65.24
C TYR A 129 -20.49 12.85 -66.05
N ARG A 130 -19.29 13.02 -65.49
CA ARG A 130 -18.05 12.53 -66.10
C ARG A 130 -17.94 11.01 -66.11
N THR A 131 -18.40 10.34 -65.05
CA THR A 131 -18.22 8.87 -64.87
C THR A 131 -19.43 8.05 -65.25
N GLY A 132 -20.60 8.65 -65.30
CA GLY A 132 -21.88 7.97 -65.50
C GLY A 132 -22.32 7.13 -64.30
N LYS A 133 -21.71 7.30 -63.13
CA LYS A 133 -22.03 6.56 -61.94
C LYS A 133 -22.92 7.36 -61.00
N PRO A 134 -23.87 6.71 -60.28
CA PRO A 134 -24.63 7.37 -59.24
C PRO A 134 -23.72 7.98 -58.18
N THR A 135 -24.18 9.07 -57.53
CA THR A 135 -23.40 9.78 -56.51
C THR A 135 -24.24 10.12 -55.31
N VAL A 136 -23.57 10.41 -54.20
CA VAL A 136 -24.14 11.05 -53.02
C VAL A 136 -23.30 12.27 -52.64
N SER A 137 -23.96 13.34 -52.25
CA SER A 137 -23.31 14.58 -51.82
C SER A 137 -24.16 15.28 -50.75
N SER A 138 -23.67 16.39 -50.22
CA SER A 138 -24.45 17.21 -49.30
C SER A 138 -24.41 18.69 -49.70
N TYR A 139 -25.39 19.43 -49.26
CA TYR A 139 -25.44 20.88 -49.38
C TYR A 139 -26.11 21.52 -48.16
N ILE A 140 -25.74 22.74 -47.88
CA ILE A 140 -26.30 23.51 -46.76
C ILE A 140 -27.35 24.46 -47.37
N MET A 141 -28.56 24.37 -46.81
CA MET A 141 -29.64 25.29 -47.19
C MET A 141 -29.38 26.70 -46.63
N ARG A 142 -30.06 27.71 -47.21
CA ARG A 142 -30.05 29.10 -46.66
C ARG A 142 -30.51 29.18 -45.18
N SER A 143 -31.26 28.19 -44.73
CA SER A 143 -31.67 28.05 -43.32
C SER A 143 -30.56 27.53 -42.39
N GLY A 144 -29.41 27.10 -42.96
CA GLY A 144 -28.34 26.45 -42.25
C GLY A 144 -28.52 24.92 -42.13
N GLU A 145 -29.64 24.35 -42.55
CA GLU A 145 -29.88 22.90 -42.49
C GLU A 145 -29.06 22.17 -43.56
N ARG A 146 -28.24 21.20 -43.14
CA ARG A 146 -27.52 20.30 -44.06
C ARG A 146 -28.47 19.25 -44.60
N ARG A 147 -28.36 19.01 -45.90
CA ARG A 147 -29.14 17.99 -46.61
C ARG A 147 -28.22 17.09 -47.41
N VAL A 148 -28.52 15.81 -47.44
CA VAL A 148 -27.83 14.81 -48.25
C VAL A 148 -28.65 14.53 -49.48
N VAL A 149 -28.02 14.50 -50.63
CA VAL A 149 -28.65 14.28 -51.92
C VAL A 149 -28.06 13.04 -52.60
N TYR A 150 -28.92 12.11 -52.97
CA TYR A 150 -28.60 10.97 -53.83
C TYR A 150 -29.02 11.28 -55.24
N ALA A 151 -28.11 11.11 -56.18
CA ALA A 151 -28.36 11.36 -57.58
C ALA A 151 -27.92 10.17 -58.45
N ALA A 152 -28.64 9.93 -59.49
CA ALA A 152 -28.30 8.94 -60.49
C ALA A 152 -28.52 9.54 -61.93
N PRO A 153 -27.64 9.22 -62.87
CA PRO A 153 -27.85 9.60 -64.31
C PRO A 153 -29.06 8.83 -64.83
N ILE A 154 -29.84 9.52 -65.66
CA ILE A 154 -31.02 8.95 -66.33
C ILE A 154 -30.96 9.25 -67.79
N ALA A 155 -31.77 8.56 -68.63
CA ALA A 155 -31.98 8.96 -70.00
C ALA A 155 -32.57 10.37 -70.04
N PRO A 156 -32.26 11.18 -71.10
CA PRO A 156 -32.76 12.54 -71.23
C PRO A 156 -34.28 12.62 -71.13
N VAL A 157 -34.75 13.51 -70.27
CA VAL A 157 -36.16 13.80 -70.00
C VAL A 157 -36.40 15.28 -70.30
N GLU A 158 -37.40 15.62 -71.10
CA GLU A 158 -37.72 16.98 -71.41
C GLU A 158 -38.94 17.47 -70.62
N ILE A 159 -38.80 18.60 -69.90
CA ILE A 159 -39.87 19.26 -69.15
C ILE A 159 -39.78 20.78 -69.51
N ASP A 160 -40.88 21.37 -69.91
CA ASP A 160 -41.00 22.80 -70.25
C ASP A 160 -39.86 23.28 -71.18
N GLY A 161 -39.45 22.45 -72.14
CA GLY A 161 -38.41 22.78 -73.10
C GLY A 161 -36.96 22.68 -72.59
N THR A 162 -36.77 22.19 -71.37
CA THR A 162 -35.45 21.95 -70.81
C THR A 162 -35.21 20.45 -70.65
N THR A 163 -34.04 20.00 -71.10
CA THR A 163 -33.62 18.58 -70.96
C THR A 163 -32.83 18.36 -69.68
N TYR A 164 -33.25 17.35 -68.98
CA TYR A 164 -32.59 16.89 -67.72
C TYR A 164 -32.01 15.48 -67.88
N THR A 165 -30.86 15.23 -67.29
CA THR A 165 -30.09 14.01 -67.51
C THR A 165 -29.75 13.30 -66.18
N SER A 166 -30.23 13.81 -65.09
CA SER A 166 -30.12 13.10 -63.77
C SER A 166 -31.37 13.31 -62.91
N LEU A 167 -31.65 12.29 -62.10
CA LEU A 167 -32.70 12.28 -61.07
C LEU A 167 -32.08 12.22 -59.71
N ALA A 168 -32.58 13.04 -58.80
CA ALA A 168 -32.05 13.10 -57.45
C ALA A 168 -33.14 13.18 -56.38
N VAL A 169 -32.88 12.66 -55.22
CA VAL A 169 -33.67 12.80 -53.99
C VAL A 169 -32.84 13.37 -52.87
N SER A 170 -33.40 14.27 -52.09
CA SER A 170 -32.72 14.83 -50.94
C SER A 170 -33.35 14.36 -49.63
N TYR A 171 -32.50 14.18 -48.62
CA TYR A 171 -32.89 13.82 -47.26
C TYR A 171 -32.44 14.91 -46.30
N ARG A 172 -33.18 15.09 -45.19
CA ARG A 172 -32.67 15.84 -44.07
C ARG A 172 -31.56 15.03 -43.41
N ASN A 173 -30.54 15.70 -42.94
CA ASN A 173 -29.45 15.07 -42.23
C ASN A 173 -29.96 14.17 -41.09
N LYS A 174 -30.87 14.68 -40.25
CA LYS A 174 -31.52 13.96 -39.16
C LYS A 174 -32.24 12.67 -39.62
N THR A 175 -32.88 12.67 -40.79
CA THR A 175 -33.54 11.45 -41.28
C THR A 175 -32.54 10.34 -41.59
N ILE A 176 -31.39 10.68 -42.17
CA ILE A 176 -30.33 9.70 -42.42
C ILE A 176 -29.71 9.23 -41.13
N GLU A 177 -29.43 10.14 -40.21
CA GLU A 177 -28.94 9.83 -38.84
C GLU A 177 -29.83 8.79 -38.14
N GLU A 178 -31.15 9.00 -38.12
CA GLU A 178 -32.12 8.07 -37.58
C GLU A 178 -32.13 6.69 -38.25
N LEU A 179 -31.87 6.64 -39.54
CA LEU A 179 -31.92 5.40 -40.34
C LEU A 179 -30.62 4.61 -40.27
N ILE A 180 -29.49 5.30 -40.16
CA ILE A 180 -28.17 4.67 -40.06
C ILE A 180 -27.86 4.22 -38.66
N GLY A 181 -28.35 4.95 -37.68
CA GLY A 181 -28.36 4.58 -36.25
C GLY A 181 -26.98 4.19 -35.70
N GLY A 182 -26.07 5.14 -35.51
CA GLY A 182 -24.71 4.76 -35.22
C GLY A 182 -23.98 5.58 -34.16
N SER A 183 -24.54 5.72 -32.97
CA SER A 183 -23.76 6.31 -31.91
C SER A 183 -23.12 5.22 -31.04
N ALA A 184 -21.79 5.23 -30.95
CA ALA A 184 -21.05 4.43 -30.01
C ALA A 184 -21.24 4.98 -28.57
N TYR A 185 -20.87 4.17 -27.56
CA TYR A 185 -20.92 4.57 -26.15
C TYR A 185 -22.26 5.08 -25.64
N GLY A 186 -23.36 4.43 -26.08
CA GLY A 186 -24.69 4.80 -25.61
C GLY A 186 -25.15 6.20 -26.04
N GLY A 187 -24.67 6.66 -27.19
CA GLY A 187 -25.02 7.96 -27.74
C GLY A 187 -24.09 9.11 -27.33
N GLN A 188 -22.89 8.82 -26.84
CA GLN A 188 -21.92 9.81 -26.37
C GLN A 188 -20.74 10.01 -27.34
N SER A 189 -20.85 9.51 -28.57
CA SER A 189 -19.89 9.76 -29.64
C SER A 189 -20.59 10.50 -30.79
N ASP A 190 -19.85 11.37 -31.46
CA ASP A 190 -20.29 12.04 -32.67
C ASP A 190 -19.78 11.27 -33.88
N CYS A 191 -20.61 11.16 -34.94
CA CYS A 191 -20.31 10.46 -36.18
C CYS A 191 -20.40 11.40 -37.37
N TYR A 192 -19.38 11.38 -38.20
CA TYR A 192 -19.30 12.16 -39.44
C TYR A 192 -18.99 11.24 -40.61
N ILE A 193 -19.56 11.53 -41.76
CA ILE A 193 -19.11 10.97 -43.03
C ILE A 193 -18.48 12.10 -43.84
N ILE A 194 -17.25 11.90 -44.28
CA ILE A 194 -16.44 12.90 -44.93
C ILE A 194 -15.94 12.44 -46.33
N HIS A 195 -15.68 13.39 -47.17
CA HIS A 195 -14.97 13.20 -48.44
C HIS A 195 -13.45 13.03 -48.23
N PRO A 196 -12.68 12.53 -49.20
CA PRO A 196 -11.22 12.37 -49.08
C PRO A 196 -10.44 13.66 -48.76
N ASP A 197 -10.97 14.82 -49.14
CA ASP A 197 -10.43 16.14 -48.83
C ASP A 197 -10.74 16.63 -47.41
N GLY A 198 -11.63 15.93 -46.70
CA GLY A 198 -12.07 16.25 -45.35
C GLY A 198 -13.40 17.02 -45.29
N ASP A 199 -14.04 17.31 -46.42
CA ASP A 199 -15.34 17.98 -46.45
C ASP A 199 -16.43 17.09 -45.83
N VAL A 200 -17.23 17.65 -44.94
CA VAL A 200 -18.26 16.92 -44.20
C VAL A 200 -19.50 16.74 -45.08
N MET A 201 -19.79 15.49 -45.40
CA MET A 201 -20.99 15.11 -46.14
C MET A 201 -22.20 14.90 -45.22
N LEU A 202 -22.01 14.19 -44.12
CA LEU A 202 -23.04 13.89 -43.14
C LEU A 202 -22.47 14.13 -41.72
N SER A 203 -23.25 14.79 -40.88
CA SER A 203 -22.92 14.95 -39.46
C SER A 203 -24.11 14.50 -38.61
N GLU A 204 -23.87 13.80 -37.56
CA GLU A 204 -24.83 13.61 -36.45
C GLU A 204 -25.03 14.95 -35.71
N GLU A 205 -26.21 15.20 -35.11
CA GLU A 205 -26.34 16.36 -34.20
C GLU A 205 -25.26 16.22 -33.12
N PRO A 206 -24.34 17.19 -32.99
CA PRO A 206 -23.21 17.02 -32.11
C PRO A 206 -23.67 16.88 -30.64
N LYS A 207 -23.25 15.83 -30.02
CA LYS A 207 -23.47 15.54 -28.59
C LYS A 207 -22.30 16.00 -27.71
N SER A 208 -21.25 16.46 -28.40
CA SER A 208 -20.07 17.09 -27.83
C SER A 208 -20.08 18.61 -28.06
N GLU A 209 -19.05 19.30 -27.53
CA GLU A 209 -18.89 20.75 -27.73
C GLU A 209 -18.35 21.10 -29.15
N ILE A 210 -18.38 20.16 -30.08
CA ILE A 210 -17.95 20.38 -31.47
C ILE A 210 -19.04 21.13 -32.22
N GLU A 211 -18.67 22.21 -32.93
CA GLU A 211 -19.61 23.04 -33.65
C GLU A 211 -20.30 22.26 -34.78
N ASP A 212 -21.65 22.39 -34.87
CA ASP A 212 -22.50 21.75 -35.86
C ASP A 212 -22.24 22.22 -37.32
N TRP A 213 -21.47 23.29 -37.49
CA TRP A 213 -21.22 23.96 -38.77
C TRP A 213 -19.84 23.67 -39.35
N MET A 214 -19.24 22.53 -38.99
CA MET A 214 -17.96 22.14 -39.54
C MET A 214 -18.09 21.74 -41.00
N ASP A 215 -17.56 22.57 -41.90
CA ASP A 215 -17.56 22.27 -43.33
C ASP A 215 -16.46 21.29 -43.71
N ASN A 216 -15.24 21.47 -43.15
CA ASN A 216 -14.10 20.57 -43.34
C ASN A 216 -13.49 20.17 -42.00
N LEU A 217 -13.44 18.87 -41.73
CA LEU A 217 -12.97 18.30 -40.48
C LEU A 217 -11.51 18.67 -40.19
N PHE A 218 -10.62 18.52 -41.15
CA PHE A 218 -9.19 18.74 -40.93
C PHE A 218 -8.87 20.21 -40.73
N ASP A 219 -9.56 21.10 -41.41
CA ASP A 219 -9.39 22.55 -41.25
C ASP A 219 -9.93 23.00 -39.88
N TYR A 220 -11.03 22.42 -39.42
CA TYR A 220 -11.55 22.64 -38.09
C TYR A 220 -10.56 22.17 -37.01
N LEU A 221 -10.05 20.94 -37.11
CA LEU A 221 -9.05 20.40 -36.15
C LEU A 221 -7.77 21.23 -36.17
N GLN A 222 -7.33 21.72 -37.30
CA GLN A 222 -6.13 22.57 -37.43
C GLN A 222 -6.30 23.92 -36.72
N LYS A 223 -7.50 24.50 -36.76
CA LYS A 223 -7.82 25.82 -36.19
C LYS A 223 -8.15 25.77 -34.71
N CYS A 224 -8.92 24.76 -34.29
CA CYS A 224 -9.57 24.72 -32.99
C CYS A 224 -8.96 23.70 -32.00
N ALA A 225 -8.29 22.66 -32.52
CA ALA A 225 -7.75 21.61 -31.72
C ALA A 225 -6.23 21.72 -31.48
N GLN A 226 -5.77 21.33 -30.30
CA GLN A 226 -4.35 21.07 -30.06
C GLN A 226 -4.07 19.62 -30.46
N VAL A 227 -3.48 19.43 -31.60
CA VAL A 227 -3.08 18.15 -32.19
C VAL A 227 -1.67 18.26 -32.74
N ASP A 228 -0.89 17.19 -32.66
CA ASP A 228 0.44 17.18 -33.30
C ASP A 228 0.30 17.29 -34.83
N ALA A 229 1.01 18.25 -35.41
CA ALA A 229 0.91 18.54 -36.83
C ALA A 229 1.26 17.34 -37.74
N GLY A 230 2.22 16.51 -37.32
CA GLY A 230 2.59 15.27 -38.01
C GLY A 230 1.48 14.23 -37.95
N THR A 231 0.79 14.12 -36.83
CA THR A 231 -0.36 13.21 -36.66
C THR A 231 -1.55 13.64 -37.47
N LEU A 232 -1.87 14.94 -37.50
CA LEU A 232 -2.96 15.46 -38.30
C LEU A 232 -2.69 15.29 -39.83
N THR A 233 -1.47 15.57 -40.27
CA THR A 233 -1.06 15.36 -41.67
C THR A 233 -1.18 13.90 -42.08
N ARG A 234 -0.78 12.98 -41.22
CA ARG A 234 -0.93 11.53 -41.44
C ARG A 234 -2.40 11.14 -41.57
N ALA A 235 -3.24 11.60 -40.63
CA ALA A 235 -4.67 11.30 -40.67
C ALA A 235 -5.33 11.82 -41.95
N ARG A 236 -5.00 13.05 -42.41
CA ARG A 236 -5.47 13.60 -43.71
C ARG A 236 -5.03 12.70 -44.87
N GLN A 237 -3.78 12.25 -44.87
CA GLN A 237 -3.27 11.35 -45.91
C GLN A 237 -3.95 9.97 -45.87
N ASP A 238 -4.14 9.40 -44.68
CA ASP A 238 -4.80 8.10 -44.50
C ASP A 238 -6.24 8.14 -45.01
N VAL A 239 -6.99 9.21 -44.71
CA VAL A 239 -8.36 9.40 -45.23
C VAL A 239 -8.35 9.55 -46.75
N ALA A 240 -7.44 10.36 -47.31
CA ALA A 240 -7.34 10.54 -48.78
C ALA A 240 -6.96 9.24 -49.49
N GLU A 241 -6.23 8.34 -48.86
CA GLU A 241 -5.81 7.05 -49.41
C GLU A 241 -6.74 5.88 -49.01
N GLY A 242 -7.85 6.15 -48.32
CA GLY A 242 -8.82 5.13 -47.90
C GLY A 242 -8.25 4.18 -46.84
N ARG A 243 -7.41 4.66 -45.92
CA ARG A 243 -6.87 3.88 -44.79
C ARG A 243 -7.60 4.23 -43.51
N SER A 244 -7.70 3.22 -42.62
CA SER A 244 -8.23 3.39 -41.30
C SER A 244 -7.14 3.85 -40.31
N GLY A 245 -7.53 4.63 -39.30
CA GLY A 245 -6.60 5.05 -38.25
C GLY A 245 -7.30 5.72 -37.09
N SER A 246 -6.48 6.22 -36.17
CA SER A 246 -6.96 6.94 -34.98
C SER A 246 -5.98 8.05 -34.60
N LEU A 247 -6.50 9.10 -33.99
CA LEU A 247 -5.69 10.14 -33.34
C LEU A 247 -6.35 10.62 -32.05
N SER A 248 -5.58 11.31 -31.23
CA SER A 248 -6.10 12.03 -30.06
C SER A 248 -5.84 13.52 -30.21
N CYS A 249 -6.81 14.33 -29.81
CA CYS A 249 -6.70 15.80 -29.87
C CYS A 249 -7.27 16.43 -28.58
N TRP A 250 -6.88 17.67 -28.34
CA TRP A 250 -7.47 18.51 -27.30
C TRP A 250 -8.29 19.60 -27.94
N LEU A 251 -9.56 19.69 -27.59
CA LEU A 251 -10.48 20.68 -28.09
C LEU A 251 -11.16 21.34 -26.88
N GLU A 252 -11.11 22.67 -26.78
CA GLU A 252 -11.73 23.45 -25.70
C GLU A 252 -11.42 22.95 -24.28
N GLY A 253 -10.17 22.50 -24.06
CA GLY A 253 -9.73 22.03 -22.74
C GLY A 253 -10.11 20.58 -22.40
N LYS A 254 -10.76 19.86 -23.33
CA LYS A 254 -11.08 18.44 -23.24
C LYS A 254 -10.28 17.61 -24.22
N SER A 255 -10.02 16.37 -23.87
CA SER A 255 -9.32 15.42 -24.75
C SER A 255 -10.32 14.51 -25.44
N TYR A 256 -10.15 14.33 -26.75
CA TYR A 256 -10.98 13.48 -27.60
C TYR A 256 -10.15 12.41 -28.27
N TYR A 257 -10.77 11.26 -28.50
CA TYR A 257 -10.31 10.23 -29.43
C TYR A 257 -11.10 10.37 -30.73
N LEU A 258 -10.38 10.32 -31.82
CA LEU A 258 -10.93 10.36 -33.18
C LEU A 258 -10.46 9.10 -33.90
N VAL A 259 -11.41 8.37 -34.49
CA VAL A 259 -11.14 7.21 -35.34
C VAL A 259 -11.72 7.47 -36.73
N TYR A 260 -11.06 6.99 -37.76
CA TYR A 260 -11.52 7.10 -39.15
C TYR A 260 -11.32 5.78 -39.89
N GLN A 261 -12.28 5.47 -40.74
CA GLN A 261 -12.23 4.31 -41.64
C GLN A 261 -12.95 4.56 -42.93
N PRO A 262 -12.50 3.94 -44.04
CA PRO A 262 -13.14 4.10 -45.35
C PRO A 262 -14.53 3.45 -45.35
N VAL A 263 -15.44 4.06 -46.08
CA VAL A 263 -16.75 3.52 -46.48
C VAL A 263 -16.57 2.66 -47.72
N GLY A 264 -17.35 1.62 -47.88
CA GLY A 264 -17.23 0.69 -49.00
C GLY A 264 -17.58 1.25 -50.40
N PHE A 265 -17.80 2.57 -50.54
CA PHE A 265 -18.09 3.21 -51.83
C PHE A 265 -17.72 4.69 -51.84
N GLN A 266 -17.46 5.23 -53.05
CA GLN A 266 -17.21 6.65 -53.34
C GLN A 266 -16.10 7.31 -52.54
N ASP A 267 -15.07 6.54 -52.14
CA ASP A 267 -13.89 7.01 -51.40
C ASP A 267 -14.23 7.83 -50.13
N LEU A 268 -15.45 7.69 -49.58
CA LEU A 268 -15.88 8.33 -48.36
C LEU A 268 -15.24 7.67 -47.16
N SER A 269 -15.14 8.41 -46.07
CA SER A 269 -14.69 7.90 -44.79
C SER A 269 -15.66 8.25 -43.65
N ILE A 270 -15.89 7.28 -42.75
CA ILE A 270 -16.58 7.53 -41.47
C ILE A 270 -15.55 7.99 -40.47
N VAL A 271 -15.90 9.04 -39.72
CA VAL A 271 -15.10 9.57 -38.62
C VAL A 271 -15.95 9.59 -37.37
N GLY A 272 -15.44 8.94 -36.33
CA GLY A 272 -16.05 8.96 -35.03
C GLY A 272 -15.23 9.77 -34.05
N ILE A 273 -15.89 10.63 -33.26
CA ILE A 273 -15.27 11.47 -32.26
C ILE A 273 -15.92 11.17 -30.93
N VAL A 274 -15.10 10.86 -29.87
CA VAL A 274 -15.60 10.58 -28.54
C VAL A 274 -14.73 11.24 -27.48
N GLY A 275 -15.35 11.81 -26.47
CA GLY A 275 -14.65 12.36 -25.33
C GLY A 275 -13.85 11.27 -24.59
N ARG A 276 -12.60 11.58 -24.27
CA ARG A 276 -11.74 10.66 -23.52
C ARG A 276 -12.33 10.30 -22.17
N ASP A 277 -13.03 11.22 -21.51
CA ASP A 277 -13.71 11.00 -20.24
C ASP A 277 -14.81 9.94 -20.31
N VAL A 278 -15.45 9.81 -21.48
CA VAL A 278 -16.46 8.79 -21.77
C VAL A 278 -15.80 7.41 -21.85
N VAL A 279 -14.74 7.29 -22.64
CA VAL A 279 -13.97 6.05 -22.80
C VAL A 279 -13.31 5.66 -21.47
N ASP A 280 -12.71 6.62 -20.77
CA ASP A 280 -11.99 6.41 -19.52
C ASP A 280 -12.92 6.23 -18.29
N SER A 281 -14.23 6.46 -18.42
CA SER A 281 -15.18 6.37 -17.30
C SER A 281 -15.21 4.98 -16.65
N GLY A 282 -15.17 3.93 -17.45
CA GLY A 282 -15.06 2.54 -17.00
C GLY A 282 -13.71 2.26 -16.33
N MET A 283 -12.63 2.81 -16.91
CA MET A 283 -11.27 2.66 -16.41
C MET A 283 -11.08 3.30 -15.03
N ARG A 284 -11.62 4.50 -14.78
CA ARG A 284 -11.50 5.19 -13.48
C ARG A 284 -12.04 4.34 -12.33
N LYS A 285 -13.13 3.60 -12.53
CA LYS A 285 -13.68 2.69 -11.52
C LYS A 285 -12.72 1.54 -11.22
N ILE A 286 -12.15 0.92 -12.25
CA ILE A 286 -11.19 -0.18 -12.10
C ILE A 286 -9.88 0.32 -11.48
N GLN A 287 -9.35 1.45 -11.94
CA GLN A 287 -8.14 2.07 -11.37
C GLN A 287 -8.32 2.39 -9.89
N ASN A 288 -9.43 3.03 -9.52
CA ASN A 288 -9.72 3.37 -8.12
C ASN A 288 -9.85 2.11 -7.24
N ALA A 289 -10.52 1.07 -7.73
CA ALA A 289 -10.63 -0.21 -7.03
C ALA A 289 -9.26 -0.87 -6.86
N THR A 290 -8.41 -0.85 -7.89
CA THR A 290 -7.04 -1.41 -7.84
C THR A 290 -6.15 -0.63 -6.88
N ILE A 291 -6.21 0.71 -6.89
CA ILE A 291 -5.46 1.57 -5.97
C ILE A 291 -5.88 1.31 -4.52
N LEU A 292 -7.18 1.20 -4.25
CA LEU A 292 -7.71 0.88 -2.92
C LEU A 292 -7.26 -0.50 -2.44
N LEU A 293 -7.30 -1.51 -3.30
CA LEU A 293 -6.84 -2.86 -2.99
C LEU A 293 -5.35 -2.89 -2.66
N LEU A 294 -4.53 -2.22 -3.46
CA LEU A 294 -3.09 -2.12 -3.24
C LEU A 294 -2.77 -1.33 -1.96
N ALA A 295 -3.46 -0.21 -1.72
CA ALA A 295 -3.32 0.55 -0.47
C ALA A 295 -3.67 -0.32 0.75
N GLY A 296 -4.73 -1.13 0.66
CA GLY A 296 -5.11 -2.10 1.69
C GLY A 296 -4.03 -3.16 1.93
N LEU A 297 -3.45 -3.73 0.88
CA LEU A 297 -2.34 -4.68 0.97
C LEU A 297 -1.10 -4.07 1.62
N PHE A 298 -0.72 -2.85 1.24
CA PHE A 298 0.39 -2.12 1.87
C PHE A 298 0.13 -1.84 3.34
N PHE A 299 -1.09 -1.44 3.69
CA PHE A 299 -1.48 -1.21 5.08
C PHE A 299 -1.38 -2.50 5.91
N CYS A 300 -1.88 -3.62 5.40
CA CYS A 300 -1.75 -4.93 6.04
C CYS A 300 -0.28 -5.36 6.20
N ALA A 301 0.53 -5.21 5.16
CA ALA A 301 1.96 -5.50 5.22
C ALA A 301 2.69 -4.63 6.25
N GLY A 302 2.33 -3.34 6.34
CA GLY A 302 2.83 -2.43 7.37
C GLY A 302 2.49 -2.88 8.79
N ILE A 303 1.25 -3.33 9.03
CA ILE A 303 0.83 -3.88 10.34
C ILE A 303 1.67 -5.11 10.70
N VAL A 304 1.84 -6.06 9.77
CA VAL A 304 2.62 -7.28 9.97
C VAL A 304 4.08 -6.93 10.30
N LEU A 305 4.67 -5.98 9.57
CA LEU A 305 6.04 -5.52 9.80
C LEU A 305 6.19 -4.89 11.19
N VAL A 306 5.28 -3.97 11.56
CA VAL A 306 5.29 -3.33 12.88
C VAL A 306 5.09 -4.35 13.99
N HIS A 307 4.20 -5.32 13.81
CA HIS A 307 3.98 -6.40 14.78
C HIS A 307 5.24 -7.27 14.91
N GLY A 308 5.86 -7.66 13.81
CA GLY A 308 7.13 -8.42 13.81
C GLY A 308 8.26 -7.70 14.52
N VAL A 309 8.44 -6.39 14.25
CA VAL A 309 9.47 -5.58 14.93
C VAL A 309 9.19 -5.45 16.43
N ARG A 310 7.92 -5.27 16.83
CA ARG A 310 7.54 -5.19 18.24
C ARG A 310 7.75 -6.50 19.00
N THR A 311 7.41 -7.64 18.38
CA THR A 311 7.62 -8.97 18.99
C THR A 311 9.10 -9.28 19.13
N ASP A 312 9.93 -9.02 18.12
CA ASP A 312 11.38 -9.19 18.19
C ASP A 312 12.01 -8.30 19.29
N ALA A 313 11.54 -7.06 19.41
CA ALA A 313 11.99 -6.14 20.46
C ALA A 313 11.63 -6.65 21.88
N ARG A 314 10.40 -7.16 22.06
CA ARG A 314 9.96 -7.74 23.35
C ARG A 314 10.79 -8.96 23.72
N LEU A 315 10.99 -9.88 22.80
CA LEU A 315 11.81 -11.08 23.05
C LEU A 315 13.24 -10.73 23.48
N ARG A 316 13.85 -9.73 22.86
CA ARG A 316 15.20 -9.26 23.25
C ARG A 316 15.24 -8.61 24.63
N VAL A 317 14.18 -7.90 25.03
CA VAL A 317 14.09 -7.34 26.39
C VAL A 317 13.98 -8.47 27.40
N GLU A 318 13.11 -9.45 27.18
CA GLU A 318 12.96 -10.61 28.06
C GLU A 318 14.25 -11.44 28.18
N GLU A 319 14.98 -11.66 27.10
CA GLU A 319 16.28 -12.34 27.12
C GLU A 319 17.30 -11.58 27.97
N LYS A 320 17.37 -10.26 27.83
CA LYS A 320 18.25 -9.42 28.67
C LYS A 320 17.89 -9.46 30.12
N GLU A 321 16.60 -9.39 30.44
CA GLU A 321 16.16 -9.48 31.84
C GLU A 321 16.48 -10.83 32.45
N ARG A 322 16.31 -11.93 31.71
CA ARG A 322 16.70 -13.27 32.17
C ARG A 322 18.20 -13.37 32.44
N ALA A 323 19.02 -12.87 31.51
CA ALA A 323 20.47 -12.87 31.67
C ALA A 323 20.92 -12.04 32.87
N LEU A 324 20.33 -10.87 33.11
CA LEU A 324 20.63 -10.04 34.27
C LEU A 324 20.22 -10.70 35.59
N ARG A 325 19.07 -11.40 35.64
CA ARG A 325 18.65 -12.16 36.83
C ARG A 325 19.61 -13.30 37.15
N GLN A 326 20.00 -14.07 36.14
CA GLN A 326 20.96 -15.16 36.29
C GLN A 326 22.33 -14.66 36.77
N GLU A 327 22.79 -13.52 36.22
CA GLU A 327 24.04 -12.91 36.68
C GLU A 327 23.94 -12.44 38.16
N GLY A 328 22.80 -11.84 38.53
CA GLY A 328 22.53 -11.43 39.92
C GLY A 328 22.50 -12.60 40.89
N GLU A 329 21.81 -13.69 40.54
CA GLU A 329 21.73 -14.91 41.37
C GLU A 329 23.10 -15.58 41.51
N ALA A 330 23.85 -15.68 40.39
CA ALA A 330 25.20 -16.24 40.44
C ALA A 330 26.16 -15.41 41.31
N ARG A 331 26.05 -14.08 41.21
CA ARG A 331 26.83 -13.17 42.06
C ARG A 331 26.50 -13.33 43.55
N GLN A 332 25.21 -13.38 43.89
CA GLN A 332 24.78 -13.58 45.26
C GLN A 332 25.30 -14.92 45.83
N GLN A 333 25.18 -15.98 45.03
CA GLN A 333 25.72 -17.30 45.46
C GLN A 333 27.23 -17.26 45.65
N MET A 334 27.97 -16.56 44.80
CA MET A 334 29.41 -16.40 44.98
C MET A 334 29.76 -15.60 46.25
N GLU A 335 29.01 -14.55 46.56
CA GLU A 335 29.21 -13.75 47.78
C GLU A 335 28.90 -14.57 49.02
N ASP A 336 27.81 -15.35 49.05
CA ASP A 336 27.46 -16.22 50.17
C ASP A 336 28.52 -17.30 50.37
N LEU A 337 28.99 -17.97 49.34
CA LEU A 337 30.09 -18.96 49.43
C LEU A 337 31.41 -18.35 49.87
N ALA A 338 31.70 -17.12 49.46
CA ALA A 338 32.91 -16.43 49.84
C ALA A 338 32.92 -15.96 51.31
N ASN A 339 31.76 -15.72 51.91
CA ASN A 339 31.61 -15.10 53.22
C ASN A 339 31.17 -16.07 54.33
N THR A 340 30.85 -17.32 54.02
CA THR A 340 30.41 -18.32 54.99
C THR A 340 31.44 -19.43 55.20
N ASP A 341 31.45 -20.00 56.38
CA ASP A 341 32.22 -21.22 56.75
C ASP A 341 31.44 -22.45 56.22
N GLY A 342 32.11 -23.27 55.40
CA GLY A 342 31.48 -24.41 54.73
C GLY A 342 31.04 -25.55 55.73
N LEU A 343 31.55 -25.62 56.92
CA LEU A 343 31.15 -26.62 57.88
C LEU A 343 29.95 -26.20 58.72
N THR A 344 29.95 -24.97 59.23
CA THR A 344 28.99 -24.49 60.23
C THR A 344 27.91 -23.61 59.65
N GLY A 345 28.14 -23.08 58.41
CA GLY A 345 27.28 -22.11 57.73
C GLY A 345 27.23 -20.75 58.48
N LEU A 346 28.09 -20.52 59.47
CA LEU A 346 28.30 -19.17 60.01
C LEU A 346 29.14 -18.35 59.11
N TYR A 347 29.25 -17.04 59.35
CA TYR A 347 30.19 -16.21 58.62
C TYR A 347 31.62 -16.66 58.90
N ASN A 348 32.49 -16.59 57.93
CA ASN A 348 33.90 -16.96 58.04
C ASN A 348 34.77 -15.79 58.53
N GLU A 349 36.05 -16.06 58.77
CA GLU A 349 37.05 -15.06 59.24
C GLU A 349 37.17 -13.89 58.25
N ARG A 350 37.10 -14.18 56.95
CA ARG A 350 37.17 -13.11 55.88
C ARG A 350 36.05 -12.09 56.07
N TYR A 351 34.81 -12.54 56.24
CA TYR A 351 33.68 -11.64 56.46
C TYR A 351 33.75 -10.95 57.81
N PHE A 352 34.27 -11.62 58.84
CA PHE A 352 34.54 -11.02 60.11
C PHE A 352 35.46 -9.80 60.02
N ASP A 353 36.62 -9.93 59.32
CA ASP A 353 37.56 -8.85 59.11
C ASP A 353 36.95 -7.71 58.28
N ALA A 354 36.14 -8.04 57.26
CA ALA A 354 35.45 -7.06 56.45
C ALA A 354 34.43 -6.24 57.26
N LEU A 355 33.62 -6.91 58.13
CA LEU A 355 32.60 -6.26 58.93
C LEU A 355 33.23 -5.41 60.06
N LEU A 356 34.31 -5.84 60.62
CA LEU A 356 35.07 -5.05 61.57
C LEU A 356 35.58 -3.76 60.99
N LYS A 357 36.14 -3.84 59.78
CA LYS A 357 36.64 -2.68 59.03
C LYS A 357 35.51 -1.73 58.61
N GLU A 358 34.36 -2.28 58.24
CA GLU A 358 33.16 -1.50 57.89
C GLU A 358 32.63 -0.73 59.13
N ASN A 359 32.56 -1.41 60.29
CA ASN A 359 32.13 -0.78 61.54
C ASN A 359 33.08 0.34 61.93
N GLU A 360 34.42 0.14 61.78
CA GLU A 360 35.42 1.18 62.01
C GLU A 360 35.21 2.41 61.11
N LEU A 361 35.05 2.20 59.84
CA LEU A 361 34.84 3.27 58.84
C LEU A 361 33.56 4.06 59.14
N ASN A 362 32.49 3.35 59.50
CA ASN A 362 31.19 3.94 59.81
C ASN A 362 31.05 4.42 61.26
N ARG A 363 32.05 4.17 62.08
CA ARG A 363 32.05 4.43 63.53
C ARG A 363 30.84 3.82 64.26
N THR A 364 30.43 2.64 63.79
CA THR A 364 29.26 1.93 64.34
C THR A 364 29.65 1.29 65.68
N PRO A 365 28.98 1.61 66.77
CA PRO A 365 29.27 0.96 68.05
C PRO A 365 28.90 -0.51 68.04
N PHE A 366 29.78 -1.39 68.53
CA PHE A 366 29.54 -2.83 68.69
C PHE A 366 30.26 -3.40 69.83
N VAL A 367 29.81 -4.63 70.21
CA VAL A 367 30.55 -5.50 71.15
C VAL A 367 31.05 -6.70 70.40
N LEU A 368 32.34 -6.95 70.50
CA LEU A 368 32.98 -8.16 70.05
C LEU A 368 33.07 -9.18 71.23
N PHE A 369 32.52 -10.34 70.99
CA PHE A 369 32.76 -11.51 71.83
C PHE A 369 33.66 -12.47 71.04
N TYR A 370 34.75 -12.90 71.68
CA TYR A 370 35.67 -13.88 71.09
C TYR A 370 35.61 -15.14 71.97
N LEU A 371 35.48 -16.31 71.38
CA LEU A 371 35.20 -17.58 72.04
C LEU A 371 36.11 -18.68 71.55
N ASP A 372 36.51 -19.56 72.50
CA ASP A 372 37.24 -20.78 72.22
C ASP A 372 36.56 -21.94 73.01
N LEU A 373 36.39 -23.11 72.36
CA LEU A 373 35.75 -24.25 72.94
C LEU A 373 36.72 -24.98 73.86
N ASP A 374 36.41 -25.03 75.16
CA ASP A 374 37.25 -25.72 76.13
C ASP A 374 37.24 -27.23 75.87
N ARG A 375 38.44 -27.82 75.78
CA ARG A 375 38.66 -29.28 75.62
C ARG A 375 38.04 -29.86 74.30
N PHE A 376 37.95 -29.09 73.25
CA PHE A 376 37.47 -29.57 71.93
C PHE A 376 38.40 -30.66 71.37
N LYS A 377 39.71 -30.50 71.44
CA LYS A 377 40.68 -31.50 70.96
C LYS A 377 40.45 -32.89 71.59
N PRO A 378 40.32 -33.09 72.96
CA PRO A 378 39.93 -34.35 73.52
C PRO A 378 38.65 -35.00 72.99
N VAL A 379 37.69 -34.20 72.55
CA VAL A 379 36.47 -34.73 71.84
C VAL A 379 36.84 -35.36 70.54
N ASN A 380 37.64 -34.67 69.74
CA ASN A 380 38.13 -35.19 68.44
C ASN A 380 38.97 -36.48 68.65
N ASP A 381 39.90 -36.46 69.63
CA ASP A 381 40.79 -37.57 69.93
C ASP A 381 40.04 -38.83 70.45
N ARG A 382 38.91 -38.63 71.15
CA ARG A 382 38.12 -39.71 71.72
C ARG A 382 37.03 -40.24 70.79
N TYR A 383 36.35 -39.37 70.04
CA TYR A 383 35.13 -39.71 69.30
C TYR A 383 35.30 -39.55 67.80
N GLY A 384 36.46 -39.08 67.31
CA GLY A 384 36.75 -38.85 65.92
C GLY A 384 36.30 -37.47 65.38
N HIS A 385 36.89 -37.06 64.29
CA HIS A 385 36.62 -35.73 63.63
C HIS A 385 35.17 -35.53 63.22
N ASP A 386 34.47 -36.61 62.84
CA ASP A 386 33.05 -36.50 62.41
C ASP A 386 32.15 -36.05 63.59
N VAL A 387 32.43 -36.53 64.79
CA VAL A 387 31.73 -36.10 66.04
C VAL A 387 32.10 -34.66 66.40
N GLY A 388 33.39 -34.30 66.19
CA GLY A 388 33.83 -32.92 66.36
C GLY A 388 33.17 -31.95 65.45
N ASP A 389 33.04 -32.32 64.13
CA ASP A 389 32.36 -31.51 63.17
C ASP A 389 30.86 -31.34 63.49
N GLN A 390 30.18 -32.38 63.91
CA GLN A 390 28.82 -32.30 64.44
C GLN A 390 28.71 -31.37 65.63
N LEU A 391 29.64 -31.48 66.57
CA LEU A 391 29.71 -30.58 67.71
C LEU A 391 29.85 -29.12 67.32
N LEU A 392 30.74 -28.81 66.34
CA LEU A 392 30.92 -27.45 65.85
C LEU A 392 29.62 -26.90 65.15
N LYS A 393 28.89 -27.77 64.45
CA LYS A 393 27.59 -27.39 63.85
C LYS A 393 26.54 -27.07 64.90
N GLU A 394 26.47 -27.88 65.97
CA GLU A 394 25.53 -27.66 67.03
C GLU A 394 25.92 -26.42 67.91
N VAL A 395 27.21 -26.19 68.14
CA VAL A 395 27.70 -24.95 68.73
C VAL A 395 27.31 -23.74 67.94
N ALA A 396 27.52 -23.79 66.62
CA ALA A 396 27.11 -22.72 65.73
C ALA A 396 25.60 -22.45 65.82
N SER A 397 24.77 -23.47 65.82
CA SER A 397 23.31 -23.35 65.99
C SER A 397 22.94 -22.68 67.30
N ARG A 398 23.58 -23.07 68.44
CA ARG A 398 23.35 -22.46 69.77
C ARG A 398 23.80 -21.01 69.84
N LEU A 399 24.95 -20.67 69.20
CA LEU A 399 25.42 -19.29 69.10
C LEU A 399 24.48 -18.40 68.29
N ARG A 400 23.94 -18.90 67.17
CA ARG A 400 22.90 -18.20 66.45
C ARG A 400 21.66 -17.91 67.28
N GLY A 401 21.26 -18.88 68.18
CA GLY A 401 20.14 -18.68 69.08
C GLY A 401 20.42 -17.68 70.20
N CYS A 402 21.70 -17.32 70.45
CA CYS A 402 22.11 -16.34 71.47
C CYS A 402 22.10 -14.89 70.97
N VAL A 403 21.93 -14.64 69.63
CA VAL A 403 22.03 -13.34 69.02
C VAL A 403 20.74 -12.98 68.27
N ARG A 404 20.58 -11.71 67.90
CA ARG A 404 19.48 -11.23 67.09
C ARG A 404 19.85 -11.34 65.59
N GLU A 405 18.87 -11.20 64.66
CA GLU A 405 19.10 -11.24 63.28
C GLU A 405 20.04 -10.11 62.82
N SER A 406 20.07 -8.99 63.50
CA SER A 406 20.97 -7.87 63.31
C SER A 406 22.41 -8.07 63.72
N ASP A 407 22.68 -9.13 64.45
CA ASP A 407 23.99 -9.45 64.98
C ASP A 407 24.67 -10.51 64.09
N ALA A 408 25.99 -10.58 64.11
CA ALA A 408 26.71 -11.50 63.25
C ALA A 408 27.50 -12.53 64.13
N VAL A 409 27.45 -13.80 63.68
CA VAL A 409 28.19 -14.92 64.36
C VAL A 409 29.14 -15.48 63.27
N PHE A 410 30.38 -15.67 63.73
CA PHE A 410 31.49 -16.08 62.90
C PHE A 410 32.15 -17.32 63.43
N ARG A 411 32.70 -18.15 62.57
CA ARG A 411 33.73 -19.14 62.94
C ARG A 411 35.06 -18.63 62.37
N ILE A 412 35.99 -18.36 63.21
CA ILE A 412 37.30 -17.78 62.93
C ILE A 412 38.26 -18.85 62.44
N GLY A 413 38.24 -20.01 63.08
CA GLY A 413 39.05 -21.17 62.72
C GLY A 413 38.96 -22.23 63.74
N GLY A 414 39.19 -23.51 63.42
CA GLY A 414 39.16 -24.60 64.35
C GLY A 414 37.97 -24.63 65.27
N ASP A 415 38.16 -24.36 66.55
CA ASP A 415 37.20 -24.28 67.65
C ASP A 415 36.94 -22.84 68.13
N GLU A 416 37.42 -21.85 67.42
CA GLU A 416 37.26 -20.42 67.68
C GLU A 416 36.03 -19.82 66.99
N PHE A 417 35.25 -19.08 67.76
CA PHE A 417 34.07 -18.37 67.28
C PHE A 417 34.12 -16.89 67.71
N ALA A 418 33.44 -16.04 66.96
CA ALA A 418 33.25 -14.67 67.35
C ALA A 418 31.79 -14.21 67.08
N LEU A 419 31.35 -13.24 67.88
CA LEU A 419 30.07 -12.60 67.75
C LEU A 419 30.26 -11.08 67.69
N ILE A 420 29.66 -10.43 66.74
CA ILE A 420 29.55 -8.97 66.73
C ILE A 420 28.09 -8.62 67.03
N VAL A 421 27.88 -7.96 68.16
CA VAL A 421 26.55 -7.46 68.53
C VAL A 421 26.56 -5.97 68.38
N ASN A 422 25.69 -5.50 67.44
CA ASN A 422 25.60 -4.11 67.08
C ASN A 422 24.77 -3.28 68.09
N GLY A 423 25.23 -2.04 68.36
CA GLY A 423 24.53 -1.07 69.23
C GLY A 423 25.29 -0.64 70.48
N ALA A 424 24.76 0.39 71.13
CA ALA A 424 25.29 0.91 72.32
C ALA A 424 25.03 -0.03 73.53
N VAL A 425 26.05 -0.24 74.37
CA VAL A 425 26.01 -1.19 75.52
C VAL A 425 25.83 -0.45 76.81
N THR A 426 25.04 -1.01 77.71
CA THR A 426 24.89 -0.56 79.05
C THR A 426 25.88 -1.27 79.96
N GLU A 427 26.20 -0.64 81.10
CA GLU A 427 27.03 -1.27 82.14
C GLU A 427 26.49 -2.65 82.57
N GLY A 428 27.33 -3.67 82.58
CA GLY A 428 26.94 -5.06 82.91
C GLY A 428 26.43 -5.90 81.70
N PHE A 429 26.18 -5.35 80.51
CA PHE A 429 25.73 -6.09 79.31
C PHE A 429 26.71 -7.23 78.99
N CYS A 430 27.98 -6.89 78.85
CA CYS A 430 29.03 -7.86 78.49
C CYS A 430 29.04 -9.05 79.38
N LYS A 431 29.04 -8.81 80.70
CA LYS A 431 29.07 -9.90 81.73
C LYS A 431 27.82 -10.78 81.60
N SER A 432 26.65 -10.20 81.55
CA SER A 432 25.40 -10.94 81.39
C SER A 432 25.36 -11.75 80.07
N ARG A 433 25.89 -11.22 79.03
CA ARG A 433 25.89 -11.89 77.73
C ARG A 433 26.90 -13.02 77.68
N VAL A 434 28.10 -12.85 78.24
CA VAL A 434 29.11 -13.91 78.40
C VAL A 434 28.52 -15.09 79.16
N GLU A 435 27.89 -14.83 80.30
CA GLU A 435 27.26 -15.90 81.09
C GLU A 435 26.16 -16.63 80.31
N LYS A 436 25.32 -15.91 79.56
CA LYS A 436 24.30 -16.51 78.71
C LYS A 436 24.91 -17.41 77.62
N ILE A 437 25.98 -16.95 76.96
CA ILE A 437 26.68 -17.72 75.95
C ILE A 437 27.29 -18.97 76.55
N LYS A 438 28.02 -18.84 77.67
CA LYS A 438 28.62 -19.96 78.37
C LYS A 438 27.58 -20.99 78.81
N ALA A 439 26.44 -20.53 79.32
CA ALA A 439 25.35 -21.42 79.74
C ALA A 439 24.80 -22.22 78.54
N ALA A 440 24.55 -21.53 77.39
CA ALA A 440 24.07 -22.18 76.21
C ALA A 440 25.02 -23.20 75.60
N ILE A 441 26.34 -22.93 75.64
CA ILE A 441 27.36 -23.86 75.17
C ILE A 441 27.55 -25.03 76.08
N ARG A 442 27.44 -24.82 77.41
CA ARG A 442 27.66 -25.85 78.42
C ARG A 442 26.55 -26.92 78.47
N GLU A 443 25.40 -26.70 77.87
CA GLU A 443 24.36 -27.74 77.85
C GLU A 443 24.86 -28.98 77.09
N PRO A 444 24.51 -30.21 77.52
CA PRO A 444 24.94 -31.43 76.84
C PRO A 444 24.52 -31.46 75.35
N TYR A 445 25.41 -32.01 74.54
CA TYR A 445 25.17 -32.23 73.09
C TYR A 445 24.88 -33.71 72.85
N ARG A 446 23.74 -34.03 72.30
CA ARG A 446 23.39 -35.38 71.84
C ARG A 446 23.81 -35.57 70.45
N LEU A 447 24.97 -36.08 70.18
CA LEU A 447 25.53 -36.37 68.86
C LEU A 447 25.32 -37.87 68.59
N LYS A 448 25.25 -38.29 67.31
CA LYS A 448 24.83 -39.64 66.87
C LYS A 448 25.08 -40.78 67.85
N ASP A 449 26.29 -40.92 68.39
CA ASP A 449 26.71 -42.05 69.20
C ASP A 449 27.37 -41.62 70.54
N ALA A 450 27.27 -40.33 70.89
CA ALA A 450 27.93 -39.78 72.07
C ALA A 450 27.11 -38.63 72.68
N GLU A 451 27.11 -38.58 74.01
CA GLU A 451 26.71 -37.40 74.73
C GLU A 451 27.98 -36.67 75.15
N VAL A 452 28.16 -35.44 74.63
CA VAL A 452 29.35 -34.63 74.76
C VAL A 452 28.99 -33.34 75.50
N GLN A 453 29.80 -32.94 76.47
CA GLN A 453 29.65 -31.66 77.15
C GLN A 453 30.97 -30.90 77.04
N VAL A 454 30.89 -29.67 76.52
CA VAL A 454 32.05 -28.80 76.41
C VAL A 454 31.77 -27.45 77.07
N GLY A 455 32.81 -26.82 77.52
CA GLY A 455 32.77 -25.44 78.01
C GLY A 455 33.18 -24.49 76.91
N THR A 456 33.10 -23.22 77.18
CA THR A 456 33.71 -22.19 76.31
C THR A 456 34.32 -21.10 77.16
N SER A 457 35.49 -20.71 76.81
CA SER A 457 36.14 -19.50 77.29
C SER A 457 35.73 -18.31 76.42
N CYS A 458 35.35 -17.21 77.06
CA CYS A 458 34.79 -16.09 76.35
C CYS A 458 35.33 -14.74 76.83
N GLY A 459 35.87 -13.94 75.98
CA GLY A 459 36.28 -12.57 76.23
C GLY A 459 35.41 -11.59 75.43
N CYS A 460 35.19 -10.42 75.96
CA CYS A 460 34.45 -9.36 75.22
C CYS A 460 35.19 -8.02 75.33
N ALA A 461 35.05 -7.24 74.23
CA ALA A 461 35.53 -5.87 74.14
C ALA A 461 34.52 -4.98 73.41
N VAL A 462 34.43 -3.72 73.81
CA VAL A 462 33.40 -2.79 73.42
C VAL A 462 34.03 -1.65 72.57
N TYR A 463 33.61 -1.51 71.32
CA TYR A 463 33.99 -0.41 70.46
C TYR A 463 32.95 0.68 70.58
N PRO A 464 33.30 1.97 70.69
CA PRO A 464 34.66 2.51 70.90
C PRO A 464 35.08 2.67 72.37
N CYS A 465 34.34 2.11 73.33
CA CYS A 465 34.57 2.37 74.72
C CYS A 465 35.90 1.82 75.27
N ASP A 466 36.30 0.62 74.88
CA ASP A 466 37.57 -0.02 75.28
C ASP A 466 38.74 0.47 74.40
N SER A 467 38.50 0.76 73.15
CA SER A 467 39.45 1.34 72.22
C SER A 467 38.71 1.87 71.00
N ASP A 468 39.25 2.94 70.36
CA ASP A 468 38.81 3.46 69.07
C ASP A 468 39.53 2.81 67.88
N ASP A 469 40.45 1.90 68.11
CA ASP A 469 41.10 1.02 67.13
C ASP A 469 40.48 -0.37 67.19
N VAL A 470 39.84 -0.77 66.05
CA VAL A 470 39.19 -2.10 65.99
C VAL A 470 40.17 -3.27 66.14
N ARG A 471 41.43 -3.09 65.69
CA ARG A 471 42.46 -4.09 65.86
C ARG A 471 42.78 -4.28 67.39
N ALA A 472 42.85 -3.18 68.11
CA ALA A 472 43.01 -3.25 69.58
C ALA A 472 41.79 -3.89 70.22
N ILE A 473 40.56 -3.66 69.77
CA ILE A 473 39.35 -4.35 70.28
C ILE A 473 39.45 -5.87 70.07
N ARG A 474 39.91 -6.33 68.86
CA ARG A 474 40.11 -7.77 68.57
C ARG A 474 41.12 -8.37 69.58
N ILE A 475 42.30 -7.73 69.73
CA ILE A 475 43.35 -8.19 70.63
C ILE A 475 42.85 -8.21 72.06
N LEU A 476 42.10 -7.22 72.48
CA LEU A 476 41.58 -7.14 73.82
C LEU A 476 40.53 -8.21 74.18
N ALA A 477 39.63 -8.48 73.19
CA ALA A 477 38.65 -9.57 73.35
C ALA A 477 39.31 -10.91 73.38
N ASP A 478 40.32 -11.21 72.61
CA ASP A 478 41.10 -12.44 72.59
C ASP A 478 41.89 -12.57 73.88
N HIS A 479 42.57 -11.50 74.34
CA HIS A 479 43.29 -11.55 75.61
C HIS A 479 42.37 -11.84 76.80
N ARG A 480 41.21 -11.23 76.89
CA ARG A 480 40.18 -11.47 77.93
C ARG A 480 39.62 -12.91 77.83
N MET A 481 39.50 -13.48 76.65
CA MET A 481 39.15 -14.88 76.44
C MET A 481 40.23 -15.82 77.02
N TYR A 482 41.49 -15.50 76.68
CA TYR A 482 42.62 -16.29 77.20
C TYR A 482 42.73 -16.23 78.71
N GLU A 483 42.53 -15.07 79.38
CA GLU A 483 42.46 -14.95 80.82
C GLU A 483 41.34 -15.83 81.45
N ASP A 484 40.16 -15.82 80.79
CA ASP A 484 39.04 -16.66 81.24
C ASP A 484 39.35 -18.15 81.05
N LYS A 485 40.09 -18.56 80.05
CA LYS A 485 40.58 -19.92 79.80
C LYS A 485 41.53 -20.38 80.91
N GLN A 486 42.44 -19.51 81.38
CA GLN A 486 43.36 -19.82 82.48
C GLN A 486 42.64 -19.97 83.80
N ARG A 487 41.60 -19.16 84.04
CA ARG A 487 40.80 -19.28 85.26
C ARG A 487 39.97 -20.57 85.32
N SER A 488 39.42 -20.95 84.16
CA SER A 488 38.64 -22.19 84.02
C SER A 488 39.50 -23.46 84.17
N GLY A 489 40.79 -23.41 83.69
CA GLY A 489 41.74 -24.50 83.78
C GLY A 489 42.21 -24.75 85.27
N ARG A 490 42.29 -23.69 86.05
CA ARG A 490 42.70 -23.80 87.51
C ARG A 490 41.59 -24.27 88.43
N SER A 491 40.33 -24.26 88.00
CA SER A 491 39.19 -24.72 88.80
C SER A 491 38.89 -26.20 88.64
N CYS A 492 39.73 -26.96 87.92
CA CYS A 492 39.60 -28.40 87.66
C CYS A 492 40.82 -29.21 88.09
N GLU A 493 41.76 -28.64 88.81
CA GLU A 493 42.73 -29.36 89.66
C GLU A 493 42.19 -29.35 91.11
#